data_77835bf6da8ab37bcb2856a663a7602e
#
_entry.id   77835bf6da8ab37bcb2856a663a7602e
#
_cell.length_a   1.000
_cell.length_b   1.000
_cell.length_c   1.000
_cell.angle_alpha   90.00
_cell.angle_beta   90.00
_cell.angle_gamma   90.00
#
_symmetry.space_group_name_H-M   'P 1'
#
loop_
_entity.id
_entity.type
_entity.pdbx_description
1 polymer ?
#
loop_
_entity_poly.entity_id
_entity_poly.type
_entity_poly.pdbx_seq_one_letter_code
_entity_poly.pdbx_strand_id
1 'polypeptide(L)'
;IRDRQISMEKFRMYLLMDNQEQAFNEIESLSKEYPYDLRYQTILGDVYLNNDKPEEAYAVYQRILKEEPGYAPALLSMASYYKQLGKDSLYRQQLDTILLNEDVESNTKMEIMRQLILQSEQTTKDSTQIVSLFKEILDRPQQNADLAMLCAQYMITKHMEKESVPVLNQVLSLDPENKPARLQLLSYAIRDNNLDEVIRVATPALEYNPDAMEFYYYFCLLYTS
;
A
#
# COMPACT_ATOMS: atom_id res chain seq x y z
N ILE A 1 -8.13 -18.99 32.77
CA ILE A 1 -7.42 -18.40 31.60
C ILE A 1 -8.51 -18.07 30.60
N ARG A 2 -8.74 -16.79 30.36
CA ARG A 2 -9.71 -16.30 29.37
C ARG A 2 -9.17 -16.64 27.97
N ASP A 3 -9.99 -17.28 27.15
CA ASP A 3 -9.59 -17.55 25.77
C ASP A 3 -9.63 -16.25 24.97
N ARG A 4 -8.47 -15.82 24.46
CA ARG A 4 -8.30 -14.58 23.69
C ARG A 4 -9.18 -14.55 22.45
N GLN A 5 -9.33 -15.68 21.78
CA GLN A 5 -10.15 -15.78 20.57
C GLN A 5 -11.64 -15.57 20.91
N ILE A 6 -12.12 -16.24 21.97
CA ILE A 6 -13.50 -16.07 22.41
C ILE A 6 -13.79 -14.62 22.82
N SER A 7 -12.86 -13.94 23.50
CA SER A 7 -13.01 -12.56 23.89
C SER A 7 -13.05 -11.62 22.66
N MET A 8 -12.19 -11.84 21.67
CA MET A 8 -12.24 -11.08 20.42
C MET A 8 -13.53 -11.32 19.62
N GLU A 9 -14.04 -12.55 19.58
CA GLU A 9 -15.33 -12.83 18.95
C GLU A 9 -16.49 -12.17 19.70
N LYS A 10 -16.50 -12.16 21.03
CA LYS A 10 -17.47 -11.41 21.82
C LYS A 10 -17.41 -9.91 21.53
N PHE A 11 -16.22 -9.33 21.48
CA PHE A 11 -16.01 -7.94 21.11
C PHE A 11 -16.64 -7.63 19.74
N ARG A 12 -16.36 -8.44 18.71
CA ARG A 12 -16.95 -8.29 17.37
C ARG A 12 -18.47 -8.41 17.38
N MET A 13 -19.00 -9.39 18.13
CA MET A 13 -20.45 -9.57 18.28
C MET A 13 -21.12 -8.36 18.93
N TYR A 14 -20.52 -7.78 19.97
CA TYR A 14 -21.05 -6.58 20.60
C TYR A 14 -21.05 -5.39 19.66
N LEU A 15 -20.01 -5.22 18.82
CA LEU A 15 -20.00 -4.18 17.77
C LEU A 15 -21.12 -4.39 16.74
N LEU A 16 -21.35 -5.64 16.30
CA LEU A 16 -22.44 -5.97 15.36
C LEU A 16 -23.84 -5.73 15.95
N MET A 17 -23.97 -5.87 17.27
CA MET A 17 -25.22 -5.62 18.01
C MET A 17 -25.38 -4.15 18.42
N ASP A 18 -24.48 -3.27 17.98
CA ASP A 18 -24.40 -1.85 18.38
C ASP A 18 -24.34 -1.64 19.91
N ASN A 19 -23.79 -2.63 20.62
CA ASN A 19 -23.61 -2.59 22.07
C ASN A 19 -22.22 -2.07 22.42
N GLN A 20 -22.03 -0.76 22.32
CA GLN A 20 -20.74 -0.08 22.49
C GLN A 20 -20.16 -0.27 23.90
N GLU A 21 -21.01 -0.30 24.94
CA GLU A 21 -20.58 -0.47 26.33
C GLU A 21 -19.94 -1.85 26.55
N GLN A 22 -20.59 -2.92 26.09
CA GLN A 22 -20.06 -4.27 26.25
C GLN A 22 -18.81 -4.50 25.37
N ALA A 23 -18.78 -3.92 24.16
CA ALA A 23 -17.60 -3.94 23.31
C ALA A 23 -16.40 -3.25 24.00
N PHE A 24 -16.61 -2.07 24.57
CA PHE A 24 -15.59 -1.36 25.32
C PHE A 24 -15.07 -2.18 26.51
N ASN A 25 -15.96 -2.73 27.34
CA ASN A 25 -15.58 -3.52 28.51
C ASN A 25 -14.76 -4.77 28.12
N GLU A 26 -15.10 -5.41 27.01
CA GLU A 26 -14.40 -6.60 26.52
C GLU A 26 -12.99 -6.28 26.06
N ILE A 27 -12.81 -5.23 25.24
CA ILE A 27 -11.47 -4.84 24.74
C ILE A 27 -10.60 -4.20 25.82
N GLU A 28 -11.19 -3.44 26.74
CA GLU A 28 -10.48 -2.89 27.90
C GLU A 28 -9.94 -4.02 28.80
N SER A 29 -10.74 -5.05 29.03
CA SER A 29 -10.33 -6.21 29.79
C SER A 29 -9.19 -6.96 29.11
N LEU A 30 -9.25 -7.16 27.78
CA LEU A 30 -8.18 -7.79 27.01
C LEU A 30 -6.89 -6.96 27.06
N SER A 31 -6.98 -5.64 26.92
CA SER A 31 -5.82 -4.77 26.94
C SER A 31 -5.13 -4.72 28.31
N LYS A 32 -5.89 -4.88 29.41
CA LYS A 32 -5.36 -5.00 30.77
C LYS A 32 -4.69 -6.35 31.04
N GLU A 33 -5.29 -7.43 30.52
CA GLU A 33 -4.77 -8.80 30.67
C GLU A 33 -3.51 -9.01 29.80
N TYR A 34 -3.45 -8.36 28.62
CA TYR A 34 -2.34 -8.46 27.66
C TYR A 34 -1.75 -7.07 27.34
N PRO A 35 -1.08 -6.41 28.30
CA PRO A 35 -0.64 -5.01 28.15
C PRO A 35 0.44 -4.79 27.09
N TYR A 36 1.16 -5.84 26.70
CA TYR A 36 2.19 -5.81 25.66
C TYR A 36 1.68 -6.23 24.27
N ASP A 37 0.43 -6.63 24.14
CA ASP A 37 -0.16 -6.92 22.83
C ASP A 37 -0.70 -5.62 22.20
N LEU A 38 0.10 -5.05 21.31
CA LEU A 38 -0.19 -3.77 20.67
C LEU A 38 -1.50 -3.78 19.86
N ARG A 39 -1.96 -4.95 19.41
CA ARG A 39 -3.24 -5.09 18.69
C ARG A 39 -4.41 -4.70 19.58
N TYR A 40 -4.46 -5.22 20.81
CA TYR A 40 -5.54 -4.89 21.76
C TYR A 40 -5.47 -3.45 22.21
N GLN A 41 -4.25 -2.92 22.38
CA GLN A 41 -4.05 -1.51 22.71
C GLN A 41 -4.56 -0.59 21.57
N THR A 42 -4.23 -0.91 20.32
CA THR A 42 -4.69 -0.13 19.16
C THR A 42 -6.21 -0.15 19.05
N ILE A 43 -6.83 -1.35 19.14
CA ILE A 43 -8.28 -1.49 19.11
C ILE A 43 -8.93 -0.69 20.26
N LEU A 44 -8.36 -0.69 21.47
CA LEU A 44 -8.86 0.12 22.56
C LEU A 44 -8.80 1.61 22.24
N GLY A 45 -7.71 2.07 21.62
CA GLY A 45 -7.60 3.45 21.12
C GLY A 45 -8.69 3.79 20.09
N ASP A 46 -8.95 2.88 19.14
CA ASP A 46 -10.01 3.05 18.13
C ASP A 46 -11.41 3.11 18.77
N VAL A 47 -11.64 2.30 19.79
CA VAL A 47 -12.91 2.34 20.55
C VAL A 47 -13.04 3.65 21.33
N TYR A 48 -11.97 4.17 21.93
CA TYR A 48 -11.99 5.52 22.53
C TYR A 48 -12.36 6.59 21.51
N LEU A 49 -11.72 6.56 20.34
CA LEU A 49 -11.97 7.53 19.28
C LEU A 49 -13.42 7.51 18.80
N ASN A 50 -14.00 6.33 18.61
CA ASN A 50 -15.38 6.14 18.18
C ASN A 50 -16.41 6.49 19.28
N ASN A 51 -15.99 6.58 20.55
CA ASN A 51 -16.84 6.97 21.69
C ASN A 51 -16.58 8.43 22.13
N ASP A 52 -16.17 9.29 21.19
CA ASP A 52 -15.92 10.72 21.42
C ASP A 52 -14.92 11.00 22.56
N LYS A 53 -13.88 10.14 22.69
CA LYS A 53 -12.77 10.28 23.63
C LYS A 53 -11.44 10.42 22.89
N PRO A 54 -11.24 11.50 22.13
CA PRO A 54 -10.06 11.64 21.27
C PRO A 54 -8.75 11.80 22.04
N GLU A 55 -8.76 12.38 23.24
CA GLU A 55 -7.54 12.56 24.05
C GLU A 55 -7.01 11.21 24.53
N GLU A 56 -7.89 10.32 25.00
CA GLU A 56 -7.53 8.96 25.42
C GLU A 56 -7.03 8.13 24.25
N ALA A 57 -7.69 8.22 23.08
CA ALA A 57 -7.25 7.57 21.87
C ALA A 57 -5.84 8.01 21.47
N TYR A 58 -5.60 9.31 21.43
CA TYR A 58 -4.31 9.90 21.10
C TYR A 58 -3.20 9.44 22.03
N ALA A 59 -3.46 9.44 23.34
CA ALA A 59 -2.51 8.97 24.36
C ALA A 59 -2.12 7.49 24.15
N VAL A 60 -3.08 6.65 23.79
CA VAL A 60 -2.85 5.23 23.48
C VAL A 60 -1.96 5.10 22.25
N TYR A 61 -2.29 5.77 21.14
CA TYR A 61 -1.52 5.69 19.90
C TYR A 61 -0.09 6.22 20.09
N GLN A 62 0.08 7.34 20.78
CA GLN A 62 1.41 7.88 21.07
C GLN A 62 2.27 6.91 21.87
N ARG A 63 1.69 6.23 22.88
CA ARG A 63 2.41 5.23 23.67
C ARG A 63 2.88 4.08 22.80
N ILE A 64 2.00 3.54 21.94
CA ILE A 64 2.33 2.45 21.01
C ILE A 64 3.47 2.88 20.07
N LEU A 65 3.34 4.04 19.43
CA LEU A 65 4.32 4.55 18.48
C LEU A 65 5.65 4.98 19.12
N LYS A 66 5.67 5.19 20.42
CA LYS A 66 6.92 5.40 21.17
C LYS A 66 7.67 4.08 21.40
N GLU A 67 6.94 2.97 21.60
CA GLU A 67 7.52 1.63 21.76
C GLU A 67 7.90 1.02 20.40
N GLU A 68 7.03 1.14 19.40
CA GLU A 68 7.20 0.61 18.05
C GLU A 68 6.80 1.66 17.00
N PRO A 69 7.75 2.52 16.57
CA PRO A 69 7.47 3.64 15.65
C PRO A 69 6.94 3.22 14.28
N GLY A 70 7.25 1.99 13.82
CA GLY A 70 6.79 1.42 12.55
C GLY A 70 5.48 0.63 12.64
N TYR A 71 4.80 0.59 13.79
CA TYR A 71 3.61 -0.23 13.95
C TYR A 71 2.43 0.29 13.11
N ALA A 72 2.25 -0.30 11.93
CA ALA A 72 1.31 0.15 10.91
C ALA A 72 -0.14 0.35 11.42
N PRO A 73 -0.74 -0.55 12.25
CA PRO A 73 -2.08 -0.32 12.75
C PRO A 73 -2.22 0.98 13.55
N ALA A 74 -1.28 1.29 14.44
CA ALA A 74 -1.34 2.53 15.23
C ALA A 74 -1.07 3.78 14.38
N LEU A 75 -0.21 3.68 13.36
CA LEU A 75 0.02 4.77 12.41
C LEU A 75 -1.26 5.10 11.62
N LEU A 76 -1.99 4.07 11.17
CA LEU A 76 -3.28 4.22 10.46
C LEU A 76 -4.37 4.78 11.38
N SER A 77 -4.44 4.30 12.63
CA SER A 77 -5.38 4.81 13.63
C SER A 77 -5.10 6.28 13.97
N MET A 78 -3.81 6.68 14.04
CA MET A 78 -3.42 8.08 14.21
C MET A 78 -3.82 8.94 13.00
N ALA A 79 -3.70 8.42 11.77
CA ALA A 79 -4.19 9.10 10.58
C ALA A 79 -5.71 9.31 10.64
N SER A 80 -6.46 8.25 11.01
CA SER A 80 -7.91 8.31 11.19
C SER A 80 -8.32 9.34 12.26
N TYR A 81 -7.58 9.40 13.37
CA TYR A 81 -7.75 10.41 14.42
C TYR A 81 -7.63 11.84 13.87
N TYR A 82 -6.57 12.14 13.11
CA TYR A 82 -6.41 13.47 12.51
C TYR A 82 -7.51 13.80 11.51
N LYS A 83 -7.94 12.80 10.71
CA LYS A 83 -9.03 12.96 9.75
C LYS A 83 -10.36 13.28 10.43
N GLN A 84 -10.73 12.57 11.50
CA GLN A 84 -11.97 12.81 12.25
C GLN A 84 -12.01 14.20 12.88
N LEU A 85 -10.85 14.71 13.34
CA LEU A 85 -10.74 16.05 13.92
C LEU A 85 -10.62 17.16 12.86
N GLY A 86 -10.71 16.85 11.56
CA GLY A 86 -10.58 17.82 10.48
C GLY A 86 -9.19 18.45 10.37
N LYS A 87 -8.16 17.78 10.91
CA LYS A 87 -6.77 18.24 10.86
C LYS A 87 -6.08 17.74 9.58
N ASP A 88 -6.53 18.21 8.43
CA ASP A 88 -6.13 17.71 7.11
C ASP A 88 -4.61 17.74 6.88
N SER A 89 -3.91 18.77 7.36
CA SER A 89 -2.46 18.88 7.24
C SER A 89 -1.73 17.77 7.99
N LEU A 90 -2.15 17.50 9.25
CA LEU A 90 -1.57 16.43 10.06
C LEU A 90 -1.93 15.04 9.52
N TYR A 91 -3.15 14.89 9.00
CA TYR A 91 -3.57 13.66 8.31
C TYR A 91 -2.64 13.34 7.14
N ARG A 92 -2.38 14.32 6.24
CA ARG A 92 -1.47 14.15 5.10
C ARG A 92 -0.06 13.82 5.56
N GLN A 93 0.48 14.58 6.51
CA GLN A 93 1.80 14.31 7.08
C GLN A 93 1.91 12.90 7.67
N GLN A 94 0.84 12.41 8.31
CA GLN A 94 0.80 11.05 8.85
C GLN A 94 0.81 10.00 7.73
N LEU A 95 0.07 10.22 6.63
CA LEU A 95 0.11 9.33 5.47
C LEU A 95 1.49 9.29 4.82
N ASP A 96 2.16 10.44 4.66
CA ASP A 96 3.53 10.50 4.16
C ASP A 96 4.49 9.71 5.07
N THR A 97 4.34 9.85 6.38
CA THR A 97 5.12 9.07 7.36
C THR A 97 4.94 7.55 7.15
N ILE A 98 3.71 7.09 6.94
CA ILE A 98 3.41 5.67 6.69
C ILE A 98 4.01 5.21 5.36
N LEU A 99 3.79 5.98 4.30
CA LEU A 99 4.21 5.62 2.95
C LEU A 99 5.74 5.57 2.80
N LEU A 100 6.45 6.45 3.51
CA LEU A 100 7.91 6.53 3.48
C LEU A 100 8.60 5.65 4.53
N ASN A 101 7.87 4.99 5.41
CA ASN A 101 8.43 4.09 6.42
C ASN A 101 8.74 2.70 5.80
N GLU A 102 10.00 2.27 5.88
CA GLU A 102 10.46 0.98 5.32
C GLU A 102 9.88 -0.24 6.04
N ASP A 103 9.53 -0.09 7.34
CA ASP A 103 8.97 -1.17 8.16
C ASP A 103 7.49 -1.44 7.85
N VAL A 104 6.80 -0.54 7.13
CA VAL A 104 5.41 -0.71 6.73
C VAL A 104 5.31 -1.58 5.49
N GLU A 105 4.49 -2.63 5.56
CA GLU A 105 4.28 -3.58 4.47
C GLU A 105 3.76 -2.92 3.19
N SER A 106 4.22 -3.43 2.04
CA SER A 106 3.82 -2.95 0.70
C SER A 106 2.30 -2.96 0.51
N ASN A 107 1.59 -3.95 1.02
CA ASN A 107 0.13 -4.03 0.92
C ASN A 107 -0.57 -2.85 1.59
N THR A 108 -0.11 -2.43 2.78
CA THR A 108 -0.64 -1.25 3.48
C THR A 108 -0.38 0.03 2.67
N LYS A 109 0.83 0.19 2.14
CA LYS A 109 1.17 1.33 1.28
C LYS A 109 0.35 1.37 0.01
N MET A 110 0.13 0.21 -0.64
CA MET A 110 -0.72 0.11 -1.84
C MET A 110 -2.16 0.52 -1.56
N GLU A 111 -2.72 0.09 -0.43
CA GLU A 111 -4.10 0.46 -0.07
C GLU A 111 -4.24 1.98 0.14
N ILE A 112 -3.30 2.60 0.84
CA ILE A 112 -3.25 4.05 1.02
C ILE A 112 -3.12 4.76 -0.33
N MET A 113 -2.21 4.30 -1.20
CA MET A 113 -2.02 4.90 -2.53
C MET A 113 -3.27 4.79 -3.40
N ARG A 114 -3.98 3.64 -3.38
CA ARG A 114 -5.25 3.49 -4.08
C ARG A 114 -6.31 4.47 -3.58
N GLN A 115 -6.42 4.65 -2.27
CA GLN A 115 -7.35 5.63 -1.69
C GLN A 115 -7.00 7.07 -2.10
N LEU A 116 -5.71 7.45 -2.08
CA LEU A 116 -5.25 8.76 -2.52
C LEU A 116 -5.51 9.00 -4.02
N ILE A 117 -5.29 7.98 -4.85
CA ILE A 117 -5.63 8.02 -6.29
C ILE A 117 -7.12 8.28 -6.45
N LEU A 118 -7.99 7.50 -5.81
CA LEU A 118 -9.44 7.66 -5.90
C LEU A 118 -9.90 9.05 -5.46
N GLN A 119 -9.35 9.57 -4.37
CA GLN A 119 -9.64 10.91 -3.88
C GLN A 119 -9.19 11.97 -4.87
N SER A 120 -8.00 11.86 -5.45
CA SER A 120 -7.49 12.78 -6.47
C SER A 120 -8.37 12.79 -7.71
N GLU A 121 -8.80 11.62 -8.20
CA GLU A 121 -9.70 11.52 -9.36
C GLU A 121 -11.08 12.16 -9.13
N GLN A 122 -11.56 12.13 -7.90
CA GLN A 122 -12.86 12.73 -7.53
C GLN A 122 -12.77 14.24 -7.32
N THR A 123 -11.61 14.77 -6.98
CA THR A 123 -11.42 16.18 -6.59
C THR A 123 -10.69 17.01 -7.64
N THR A 124 -9.37 16.91 -7.65
CA THR A 124 -8.49 17.78 -8.44
C THR A 124 -8.23 17.26 -9.84
N LYS A 125 -8.30 15.94 -10.04
CA LYS A 125 -7.84 15.22 -11.24
C LYS A 125 -6.38 15.51 -11.60
N ASP A 126 -5.61 16.04 -10.64
CA ASP A 126 -4.20 16.36 -10.81
C ASP A 126 -3.34 15.13 -10.43
N SER A 127 -2.74 14.54 -11.46
CA SER A 127 -1.87 13.38 -11.30
C SER A 127 -0.47 13.72 -10.77
N THR A 128 -0.08 14.99 -10.78
CA THR A 128 1.29 15.42 -10.47
C THR A 128 1.69 15.07 -9.05
N GLN A 129 0.81 15.31 -8.07
CA GLN A 129 1.06 15.00 -6.67
C GLN A 129 1.17 13.50 -6.43
N ILE A 130 0.30 12.71 -7.04
CA ILE A 130 0.31 11.24 -6.92
C ILE A 130 1.59 10.66 -7.52
N VAL A 131 1.99 11.14 -8.69
CA VAL A 131 3.23 10.70 -9.35
C VAL A 131 4.48 11.09 -8.54
N SER A 132 4.52 12.32 -7.98
CA SER A 132 5.61 12.75 -7.11
C SER A 132 5.73 11.85 -5.88
N LEU A 133 4.62 11.55 -5.22
CA LEU A 133 4.59 10.68 -4.05
C LEU A 133 5.06 9.24 -4.38
N PHE A 134 4.62 8.69 -5.52
CA PHE A 134 5.14 7.40 -5.98
C PHE A 134 6.66 7.43 -6.18
N LYS A 135 7.21 8.47 -6.79
CA LYS A 135 8.65 8.59 -6.99
C LYS A 135 9.39 8.60 -5.65
N GLU A 136 8.94 9.40 -4.68
CA GLU A 136 9.54 9.45 -3.36
C GLU A 136 9.52 8.09 -2.64
N ILE A 137 8.42 7.33 -2.78
CA ILE A 137 8.32 5.98 -2.22
C ILE A 137 9.28 5.02 -2.94
N LEU A 138 9.30 5.05 -4.28
CA LEU A 138 10.08 4.13 -5.11
C LEU A 138 11.59 4.41 -5.10
N ASP A 139 12.01 5.62 -4.70
CA ASP A 139 13.42 5.95 -4.44
C ASP A 139 13.98 5.26 -3.19
N ARG A 140 13.11 4.67 -2.36
CA ARG A 140 13.48 3.89 -1.19
C ARG A 140 13.53 2.39 -1.50
N PRO A 141 14.22 1.58 -0.69
CA PRO A 141 14.21 0.12 -0.84
C PRO A 141 12.79 -0.43 -0.84
N GLN A 142 12.49 -1.29 -1.81
CA GLN A 142 11.17 -1.91 -1.95
C GLN A 142 11.24 -3.38 -1.56
N GLN A 143 10.24 -3.87 -0.84
CA GLN A 143 10.11 -5.28 -0.43
C GLN A 143 9.73 -6.18 -1.61
N ASN A 144 8.96 -5.65 -2.57
CA ASN A 144 8.47 -6.33 -3.75
C ASN A 144 8.15 -5.33 -4.89
N ALA A 145 7.69 -5.85 -6.02
CA ALA A 145 7.38 -5.06 -7.20
C ALA A 145 6.00 -4.37 -7.18
N ASP A 146 5.15 -4.62 -6.18
CA ASP A 146 3.73 -4.27 -6.22
C ASP A 146 3.48 -2.77 -6.30
N LEU A 147 4.19 -1.96 -5.49
CA LEU A 147 4.08 -0.50 -5.54
C LEU A 147 4.59 0.09 -6.85
N ALA A 148 5.69 -0.44 -7.37
CA ALA A 148 6.21 -0.01 -8.67
C ALA A 148 5.22 -0.37 -9.80
N MET A 149 4.60 -1.55 -9.74
CA MET A 149 3.58 -1.94 -10.72
C MET A 149 2.32 -1.09 -10.62
N LEU A 150 1.85 -0.75 -9.41
CA LEU A 150 0.72 0.18 -9.21
C LEU A 150 1.04 1.57 -9.79
N CYS A 151 2.25 2.08 -9.56
CA CYS A 151 2.72 3.34 -10.14
C CYS A 151 2.72 3.30 -11.68
N ALA A 152 3.31 2.25 -12.27
CA ALA A 152 3.36 2.10 -13.72
C ALA A 152 1.96 2.05 -14.34
N GLN A 153 1.04 1.28 -13.76
CA GLN A 153 -0.36 1.20 -14.18
C GLN A 153 -1.06 2.58 -14.11
N TYR A 154 -0.85 3.32 -13.02
CA TYR A 154 -1.39 4.66 -12.89
C TYR A 154 -0.85 5.61 -13.97
N MET A 155 0.48 5.62 -14.20
CA MET A 155 1.10 6.43 -15.25
C MET A 155 0.57 6.07 -16.65
N ILE A 156 0.39 4.79 -16.95
CA ILE A 156 -0.17 4.30 -18.22
C ILE A 156 -1.59 4.83 -18.41
N THR A 157 -2.45 4.75 -17.38
CA THR A 157 -3.82 5.26 -17.45
C THR A 157 -3.89 6.79 -17.63
N LYS A 158 -2.83 7.50 -17.23
CA LYS A 158 -2.68 8.95 -17.41
C LYS A 158 -1.93 9.32 -18.69
N HIS A 159 -1.67 8.37 -19.59
CA HIS A 159 -0.93 8.58 -20.85
C HIS A 159 0.50 9.09 -20.64
N MET A 160 1.12 8.78 -19.50
CA MET A 160 2.51 9.13 -19.16
C MET A 160 3.44 7.96 -19.51
N GLU A 161 3.43 7.56 -20.78
CA GLU A 161 4.10 6.34 -21.22
C GLU A 161 5.62 6.41 -21.04
N LYS A 162 6.22 7.53 -21.42
CA LYS A 162 7.68 7.71 -21.30
C LYS A 162 8.16 7.64 -19.86
N GLU A 163 7.39 8.22 -18.95
CA GLU A 163 7.66 8.22 -17.53
C GLU A 163 7.43 6.83 -16.90
N SER A 164 6.56 6.01 -17.48
CA SER A 164 6.30 4.65 -16.99
C SER A 164 7.44 3.67 -17.32
N VAL A 165 8.24 3.91 -18.36
CA VAL A 165 9.32 3.00 -18.79
C VAL A 165 10.34 2.72 -17.66
N PRO A 166 10.95 3.73 -16.99
CA PRO A 166 11.87 3.45 -15.89
C PRO A 166 11.21 2.71 -14.72
N VAL A 167 9.93 2.97 -14.44
CA VAL A 167 9.18 2.29 -13.38
C VAL A 167 8.93 0.82 -13.76
N LEU A 168 8.56 0.53 -15.00
CA LEU A 168 8.41 -0.84 -15.49
C LEU A 168 9.73 -1.62 -15.45
N ASN A 169 10.86 -0.97 -15.75
CA ASN A 169 12.18 -1.58 -15.59
C ASN A 169 12.50 -1.85 -14.11
N GLN A 170 12.09 -0.98 -13.19
CA GLN A 170 12.22 -1.24 -11.75
C GLN A 170 11.35 -2.42 -11.32
N VAL A 171 10.12 -2.57 -11.85
CA VAL A 171 9.29 -3.76 -11.64
C VAL A 171 10.06 -5.01 -12.02
N LEU A 172 10.66 -5.06 -13.22
CA LEU A 172 11.41 -6.24 -13.70
C LEU A 172 12.72 -6.48 -12.92
N SER A 173 13.27 -5.45 -12.28
CA SER A 173 14.46 -5.65 -11.40
C SER A 173 14.09 -6.29 -10.06
N LEU A 174 12.87 -6.05 -9.57
CA LEU A 174 12.34 -6.61 -8.31
C LEU A 174 11.63 -7.95 -8.53
N ASP A 175 10.99 -8.12 -9.68
CA ASP A 175 10.25 -9.30 -10.10
C ASP A 175 10.52 -9.59 -11.59
N PRO A 176 11.58 -10.34 -11.91
CA PRO A 176 11.93 -10.68 -13.30
C PRO A 176 10.86 -11.51 -14.04
N GLU A 177 9.99 -12.18 -13.31
CA GLU A 177 8.90 -12.99 -13.88
C GLU A 177 7.64 -12.17 -14.20
N ASN A 178 7.65 -10.85 -13.93
CA ASN A 178 6.50 -9.98 -14.12
C ASN A 178 6.13 -9.82 -15.61
N LYS A 179 5.30 -10.73 -16.09
CA LYS A 179 4.83 -10.79 -17.48
C LYS A 179 4.13 -9.49 -17.91
N PRO A 180 3.19 -8.90 -17.13
CA PRO A 180 2.53 -7.64 -17.52
C PRO A 180 3.50 -6.49 -17.78
N ALA A 181 4.48 -6.28 -16.91
CA ALA A 181 5.48 -5.23 -17.08
C ALA A 181 6.31 -5.45 -18.34
N ARG A 182 6.74 -6.68 -18.58
CA ARG A 182 7.52 -7.08 -19.76
C ARG A 182 6.75 -6.88 -21.05
N LEU A 183 5.49 -7.29 -21.10
CA LEU A 183 4.64 -7.09 -22.29
C LEU A 183 4.40 -5.61 -22.58
N GLN A 184 4.26 -4.78 -21.55
CA GLN A 184 4.07 -3.36 -21.73
C GLN A 184 5.33 -2.69 -22.33
N LEU A 185 6.52 -3.02 -21.84
CA LEU A 185 7.78 -2.54 -22.41
C LEU A 185 7.97 -2.98 -23.85
N LEU A 186 7.65 -4.25 -24.17
CA LEU A 186 7.68 -4.75 -25.54
C LEU A 186 6.71 -3.98 -26.45
N SER A 187 5.50 -3.71 -25.99
CA SER A 187 4.51 -2.93 -26.73
C SER A 187 5.05 -1.55 -27.09
N TYR A 188 5.72 -0.87 -26.16
CA TYR A 188 6.35 0.42 -26.43
C TYR A 188 7.50 0.32 -27.43
N ALA A 189 8.40 -0.65 -27.22
CA ALA A 189 9.57 -0.84 -28.08
C ALA A 189 9.16 -1.17 -29.55
N ILE A 190 8.15 -2.00 -29.74
CA ILE A 190 7.62 -2.34 -31.06
C ILE A 190 6.97 -1.14 -31.73
N ARG A 191 6.12 -0.40 -31.02
CA ARG A 191 5.45 0.80 -31.53
C ARG A 191 6.47 1.84 -31.97
N ASP A 192 7.55 2.01 -31.20
CA ASP A 192 8.61 2.97 -31.47
C ASP A 192 9.67 2.43 -32.47
N ASN A 193 9.46 1.24 -33.02
CA ASN A 193 10.36 0.52 -33.94
C ASN A 193 11.79 0.39 -33.41
N ASN A 194 11.93 0.21 -32.09
CA ASN A 194 13.22 0.09 -31.38
C ASN A 194 13.59 -1.39 -31.20
N LEU A 195 14.23 -1.97 -32.23
CA LEU A 195 14.57 -3.41 -32.25
C LEU A 195 15.56 -3.79 -31.13
N ASP A 196 16.50 -2.92 -30.78
CA ASP A 196 17.46 -3.18 -29.70
C ASP A 196 16.73 -3.34 -28.35
N GLU A 197 15.74 -2.50 -28.11
CA GLU A 197 14.93 -2.58 -26.91
C GLU A 197 14.01 -3.82 -26.91
N VAL A 198 13.46 -4.18 -28.07
CA VAL A 198 12.71 -5.44 -28.19
C VAL A 198 13.57 -6.65 -27.82
N ILE A 199 14.81 -6.72 -28.33
CA ILE A 199 15.73 -7.80 -27.99
C ILE A 199 16.06 -7.77 -26.50
N ARG A 200 16.39 -6.61 -25.93
CA ARG A 200 16.74 -6.44 -24.52
C ARG A 200 15.61 -6.94 -23.59
N VAL A 201 14.38 -6.65 -23.92
CA VAL A 201 13.20 -6.99 -23.08
C VAL A 201 12.76 -8.43 -23.31
N ALA A 202 12.78 -8.93 -24.57
CA ALA A 202 12.29 -10.25 -24.90
C ALA A 202 13.26 -11.38 -24.53
N THR A 203 14.58 -11.15 -24.64
CA THR A 203 15.58 -12.21 -24.35
C THR A 203 15.44 -12.82 -22.95
N PRO A 204 15.35 -12.04 -21.85
CA PRO A 204 15.17 -12.61 -20.53
C PRO A 204 13.81 -13.32 -20.35
N ALA A 205 12.81 -13.00 -21.18
CA ALA A 205 11.50 -13.64 -21.09
C ALA A 205 11.55 -15.15 -21.35
N LEU A 206 12.49 -15.61 -22.18
CA LEU A 206 12.66 -17.05 -22.44
C LEU A 206 13.08 -17.84 -21.20
N GLU A 207 13.80 -17.19 -20.30
CA GLU A 207 14.23 -17.77 -19.02
C GLU A 207 13.13 -17.62 -17.94
N TYR A 208 12.62 -16.41 -17.78
CA TYR A 208 11.70 -16.06 -16.68
C TYR A 208 10.24 -16.39 -16.97
N ASN A 209 9.85 -16.48 -18.25
CA ASN A 209 8.47 -16.75 -18.66
C ASN A 209 8.43 -17.80 -19.78
N PRO A 210 9.00 -19.01 -19.61
CA PRO A 210 9.17 -19.99 -20.69
C PRO A 210 7.86 -20.48 -21.30
N ASP A 211 6.78 -20.46 -20.55
CA ASP A 211 5.44 -20.89 -20.99
C ASP A 211 4.65 -19.80 -21.72
N ALA A 212 5.20 -18.57 -21.78
CA ALA A 212 4.50 -17.43 -22.38
C ALA A 212 4.77 -17.36 -23.89
N MET A 213 3.88 -17.96 -24.68
CA MET A 213 4.00 -18.05 -26.15
C MET A 213 4.11 -16.67 -26.84
N GLU A 214 3.60 -15.62 -26.21
CA GLU A 214 3.66 -14.26 -26.74
C GLU A 214 5.10 -13.79 -26.94
N PHE A 215 6.04 -14.17 -26.07
CA PHE A 215 7.44 -13.77 -26.19
C PHE A 215 8.13 -14.49 -27.37
N TYR A 216 7.78 -15.74 -27.64
CA TYR A 216 8.30 -16.47 -28.79
C TYR A 216 7.83 -15.85 -30.11
N TYR A 217 6.60 -15.37 -30.16
CA TYR A 217 6.08 -14.66 -31.33
C TYR A 217 6.90 -13.41 -31.66
N TYR A 218 7.22 -12.60 -30.65
CA TYR A 218 8.08 -11.42 -30.84
C TYR A 218 9.50 -11.79 -31.25
N PHE A 219 10.05 -12.89 -30.76
CA PHE A 219 11.32 -13.43 -31.24
C PHE A 219 11.29 -13.79 -32.71
N CYS A 220 10.26 -14.51 -33.17
CA CYS A 220 10.11 -14.85 -34.58
C CYS A 220 10.03 -13.61 -35.48
N LEU A 221 9.33 -12.56 -35.08
CA LEU A 221 9.27 -11.30 -35.82
C LEU A 221 10.66 -10.66 -36.01
N LEU A 222 11.53 -10.72 -35.02
CA LEU A 222 12.91 -10.19 -35.11
C LEU A 222 13.79 -10.90 -36.13
N TYR A 223 13.56 -12.19 -36.38
CA TYR A 223 14.33 -12.99 -37.35
C TYR A 223 13.76 -12.92 -38.77
N THR A 224 12.60 -12.33 -38.96
CA THR A 224 11.94 -12.24 -40.27
C THR A 224 11.88 -10.81 -40.83
N SER A 225 12.37 -9.84 -40.05
CA SER A 225 12.48 -8.42 -40.43
C SER A 225 13.91 -8.08 -40.85
#